data_57d5b5863239a3550bbe1ed99733868c
#
_entry.id   57d5b5863239a3550bbe1ed99733868c
#
_cell.length_a   1.000
_cell.length_b   1.000
_cell.length_c   1.000
_cell.angle_alpha   90.00
_cell.angle_beta   90.00
_cell.angle_gamma   90.00
#
_symmetry.space_group_name_H-M   'P 1'
#
loop_
_entity.id
_entity.type
_entity.pdbx_description
1 polymer ?
#
loop_
_entity_poly.entity_id
_entity_poly.type
_entity_poly.pdbx_seq_one_letter_code
_entity_poly.pdbx_strand_id
1 'polypeptide(L)'
;MGGQGGRTLRTRVYVDGYNFYYGCLKGSRFKWLNLHALFENQILPSILHMGPGRSPDRHELLPVAVKYFTATIVETAAKGPDSVSSQDAYHTALENYCAGRLQIIKGYFSVSQVRAPKVDHANPSKWPRHCERVEIWKFEEKQSDVQLALHAYHDALTGDVDQVVIASNDTDLAPALQMIRDNTNVVVGLVNPTCDHRRPPNTSLVQLSHWTREHISERELAAAQLPRVVPRKRGVSLKPTSWYARPDLLTPALILATKVRGSKGAAFKWLSTPNEHLRGAVPLDLLESDEGAAAVITYMEDWIAKHPKSGNME
;
A
#
# COMPACT_ATOMS: atom_id res chain seq x y z
N MET A 1 -8.78 -1.47 -45.87
CA MET A 1 -9.17 -2.31 -44.71
C MET A 1 -8.64 -1.62 -43.46
N GLY A 2 -9.47 -0.86 -42.77
CA GLY A 2 -9.06 -0.14 -41.53
C GLY A 2 -8.86 -1.19 -40.45
N GLY A 3 -7.62 -1.32 -39.96
CA GLY A 3 -7.33 -2.10 -38.77
C GLY A 3 -8.10 -1.51 -37.60
N GLN A 4 -9.09 -2.24 -37.07
CA GLN A 4 -9.74 -1.87 -35.83
C GLN A 4 -8.68 -1.95 -34.73
N GLY A 5 -8.23 -0.79 -34.25
CA GLY A 5 -7.39 -0.69 -33.06
C GLY A 5 -8.10 -1.29 -31.85
N GLY A 6 -7.35 -1.73 -30.83
CA GLY A 6 -7.93 -2.24 -29.59
C GLY A 6 -8.83 -1.18 -28.96
N ARG A 7 -9.83 -1.64 -28.21
CA ARG A 7 -10.80 -0.78 -27.49
C ARG A 7 -10.06 -0.07 -26.35
N THR A 8 -10.41 1.19 -26.10
CA THR A 8 -9.96 1.90 -24.89
C THR A 8 -10.97 1.64 -23.77
N LEU A 9 -10.49 1.11 -22.64
CA LEU A 9 -11.29 0.76 -21.49
C LEU A 9 -11.13 1.83 -20.40
N ARG A 10 -12.19 2.56 -20.09
CA ARG A 10 -12.25 3.45 -18.93
C ARG A 10 -12.14 2.61 -17.66
N THR A 11 -10.99 2.71 -17.00
CA THR A 11 -10.58 1.75 -15.97
C THR A 11 -10.56 2.40 -14.59
N ARG A 12 -11.09 1.69 -13.60
CA ARG A 12 -10.96 2.02 -12.18
C ARG A 12 -10.51 0.81 -11.39
N VAL A 13 -9.64 1.05 -10.40
CA VAL A 13 -9.02 0.03 -9.56
C VAL A 13 -9.59 0.12 -8.14
N TYR A 14 -9.98 -1.02 -7.59
CA TYR A 14 -10.54 -1.18 -6.25
C TYR A 14 -9.58 -2.04 -5.45
N VAL A 15 -8.91 -1.42 -4.46
CA VAL A 15 -7.84 -2.06 -3.68
C VAL A 15 -8.36 -2.40 -2.29
N ASP A 16 -8.39 -3.68 -1.98
CA ASP A 16 -8.57 -4.19 -0.64
C ASP A 16 -7.29 -3.96 0.16
N GLY A 17 -7.32 -2.99 1.05
CA GLY A 17 -6.14 -2.50 1.75
C GLY A 17 -5.52 -3.52 2.68
N TYR A 18 -6.34 -4.33 3.35
CA TYR A 18 -5.84 -5.36 4.27
C TYR A 18 -5.27 -6.56 3.52
N ASN A 19 -5.98 -7.04 2.52
CA ASN A 19 -5.52 -8.15 1.69
C ASN A 19 -4.20 -7.76 0.99
N PHE A 20 -4.13 -6.53 0.47
CA PHE A 20 -2.92 -5.98 -0.14
C PHE A 20 -1.77 -5.82 0.86
N TYR A 21 -2.03 -5.28 2.05
CA TYR A 21 -1.02 -5.13 3.10
C TYR A 21 -0.43 -6.47 3.53
N TYR A 22 -1.29 -7.44 3.86
CA TYR A 22 -0.83 -8.74 4.32
C TYR A 22 -0.17 -9.58 3.21
N GLY A 23 -0.58 -9.40 1.96
CA GLY A 23 -0.04 -10.14 0.83
C GLY A 23 1.28 -9.60 0.28
N CYS A 24 1.47 -8.26 0.27
CA CYS A 24 2.62 -7.63 -0.37
C CYS A 24 3.47 -6.76 0.56
N LEU A 25 2.89 -6.11 1.57
CA LEU A 25 3.58 -5.02 2.28
C LEU A 25 4.05 -5.38 3.68
N LYS A 26 3.36 -6.30 4.37
CA LYS A 26 3.73 -6.71 5.71
C LYS A 26 5.13 -7.34 5.72
N GLY A 27 5.99 -6.82 6.61
CA GLY A 27 7.38 -7.30 6.71
C GLY A 27 8.31 -6.84 5.58
N SER A 28 7.78 -6.08 4.59
CA SER A 28 8.58 -5.56 3.49
C SER A 28 9.03 -4.11 3.71
N ARG A 29 10.00 -3.67 2.92
CA ARG A 29 10.46 -2.26 2.85
C ARG A 29 9.58 -1.39 1.94
N PHE A 30 8.55 -1.98 1.30
CA PHE A 30 7.74 -1.35 0.26
C PHE A 30 6.44 -0.73 0.77
N LYS A 31 6.25 -0.58 2.09
CA LYS A 31 5.02 -0.05 2.70
C LYS A 31 4.67 1.39 2.26
N TRP A 32 5.67 2.18 1.81
CA TRP A 32 5.48 3.56 1.35
C TRP A 32 5.10 3.60 -0.14
N LEU A 33 4.09 2.81 -0.51
CA LEU A 33 3.71 2.52 -1.89
C LEU A 33 2.79 3.59 -2.48
N ASN A 34 3.09 4.04 -3.68
CA ASN A 34 2.17 4.82 -4.52
C ASN A 34 1.26 3.86 -5.30
N LEU A 35 0.08 3.60 -4.77
CA LEU A 35 -0.88 2.68 -5.39
C LEU A 35 -1.27 3.12 -6.82
N HIS A 36 -1.45 4.42 -7.06
CA HIS A 36 -1.76 4.91 -8.40
C HIS A 36 -0.65 4.58 -9.40
N ALA A 37 0.60 4.93 -9.07
CA ALA A 37 1.75 4.66 -9.93
C ALA A 37 1.99 3.15 -10.14
N LEU A 38 1.69 2.32 -9.14
CA LEU A 38 1.78 0.86 -9.29
C LEU A 38 0.85 0.36 -10.40
N PHE A 39 -0.42 0.77 -10.37
CA PHE A 39 -1.37 0.32 -11.38
C PHE A 39 -1.13 0.99 -12.74
N GLU A 40 -0.88 2.29 -12.78
CA GLU A 40 -0.68 3.06 -14.01
C GLU A 40 0.57 2.60 -14.79
N ASN A 41 1.71 2.44 -14.09
CA ASN A 41 3.01 2.28 -14.73
C ASN A 41 3.56 0.86 -14.71
N GLN A 42 3.04 -0.03 -13.84
CA GLN A 42 3.59 -1.38 -13.68
C GLN A 42 2.56 -2.46 -14.04
N ILE A 43 1.38 -2.43 -13.44
CA ILE A 43 0.40 -3.52 -13.59
C ILE A 43 -0.33 -3.45 -14.93
N LEU A 44 -1.09 -2.37 -15.18
CA LEU A 44 -1.94 -2.28 -16.37
C LEU A 44 -1.18 -2.34 -17.70
N PRO A 45 0.01 -1.73 -17.86
CA PRO A 45 0.78 -1.87 -19.09
C PRO A 45 1.24 -3.30 -19.39
N SER A 46 1.27 -4.18 -18.39
CA SER A 46 1.65 -5.60 -18.55
C SER A 46 0.49 -6.51 -18.94
N ILE A 47 -0.75 -6.00 -18.94
CA ILE A 47 -1.96 -6.79 -19.22
C ILE A 47 -2.23 -6.79 -20.72
N LEU A 48 -2.29 -7.98 -21.30
CA LEU A 48 -2.66 -8.22 -22.69
C LEU A 48 -4.06 -8.84 -22.74
N HIS A 49 -5.09 -8.02 -22.51
CA HIS A 49 -6.48 -8.47 -22.68
C HIS A 49 -6.93 -8.23 -24.12
N MET A 50 -7.45 -9.28 -24.75
CA MET A 50 -7.97 -9.26 -26.12
C MET A 50 -9.50 -9.23 -26.07
N GLY A 51 -10.06 -8.05 -26.32
CA GLY A 51 -11.50 -7.94 -26.53
C GLY A 51 -11.98 -8.57 -27.85
N PRO A 52 -13.19 -8.27 -28.28
CA PRO A 52 -13.74 -8.78 -29.56
C PRO A 52 -12.93 -8.38 -30.81
N GLY A 53 -12.05 -7.38 -30.69
CA GLY A 53 -11.12 -6.95 -31.73
C GLY A 53 -9.88 -7.85 -31.85
N ARG A 54 -9.05 -7.60 -32.88
CA ARG A 54 -7.79 -8.33 -33.10
C ARG A 54 -6.57 -7.69 -32.44
N SER A 55 -6.76 -6.55 -31.76
CA SER A 55 -5.68 -5.82 -31.07
C SER A 55 -5.96 -5.78 -29.56
N PRO A 56 -4.90 -5.79 -28.73
CA PRO A 56 -5.06 -5.66 -27.28
C PRO A 56 -5.82 -4.38 -26.88
N ASP A 57 -6.68 -4.48 -25.89
CA ASP A 57 -7.36 -3.34 -25.31
C ASP A 57 -6.33 -2.41 -24.62
N ARG A 58 -6.64 -1.12 -24.60
CA ARG A 58 -5.87 -0.10 -23.87
C ARG A 58 -6.59 0.25 -22.58
N HIS A 59 -5.86 0.52 -21.52
CA HIS A 59 -6.41 0.91 -20.23
C HIS A 59 -6.27 2.42 -20.05
N GLU A 60 -7.38 3.12 -19.89
CA GLU A 60 -7.44 4.55 -19.58
C GLU A 60 -7.92 4.73 -18.14
N LEU A 61 -7.03 5.20 -17.27
CA LEU A 61 -7.38 5.47 -15.88
C LEU A 61 -8.26 6.71 -15.76
N LEU A 62 -9.40 6.56 -15.11
CA LEU A 62 -10.35 7.64 -14.86
C LEU A 62 -9.82 8.62 -13.79
N PRO A 63 -10.38 9.84 -13.68
CA PRO A 63 -10.28 10.61 -12.46
C PRO A 63 -10.74 9.76 -11.26
N VAL A 64 -10.03 9.83 -10.12
CA VAL A 64 -10.18 8.87 -9.02
C VAL A 64 -10.01 7.44 -9.53
N ALA A 65 -8.85 7.22 -10.15
CA ALA A 65 -8.47 5.95 -10.76
C ALA A 65 -8.41 4.80 -9.76
N VAL A 66 -8.00 5.07 -8.52
CA VAL A 66 -7.83 4.08 -7.46
C VAL A 66 -8.73 4.41 -6.29
N LYS A 67 -9.63 3.48 -5.93
CA LYS A 67 -10.39 3.47 -4.68
C LYS A 67 -9.72 2.48 -3.73
N TYR A 68 -9.16 2.99 -2.63
CA TYR A 68 -8.42 2.21 -1.64
C TYR A 68 -9.29 2.03 -0.38
N PHE A 69 -9.71 0.79 -0.15
CA PHE A 69 -10.59 0.41 0.96
C PHE A 69 -9.75 -0.11 2.12
N THR A 70 -9.92 0.47 3.31
CA THR A 70 -9.13 0.13 4.49
C THR A 70 -9.88 0.55 5.75
N ALA A 71 -9.33 0.24 6.94
CA ALA A 71 -9.84 0.76 8.20
C ALA A 71 -8.73 1.44 8.99
N THR A 72 -9.07 2.47 9.75
CA THR A 72 -8.11 3.15 10.62
C THR A 72 -7.78 2.25 11.81
N ILE A 73 -6.49 1.93 11.97
CA ILE A 73 -6.00 1.18 13.13
C ILE A 73 -6.26 2.01 14.40
N VAL A 74 -6.84 1.37 15.42
CA VAL A 74 -7.00 1.98 16.75
C VAL A 74 -5.86 1.56 17.66
N GLU A 75 -5.48 2.39 18.63
CA GLU A 75 -4.36 2.13 19.55
C GLU A 75 -4.47 0.75 20.22
N THR A 76 -5.68 0.36 20.63
CA THR A 76 -5.96 -0.92 21.30
C THR A 76 -5.75 -2.14 20.40
N ALA A 77 -5.74 -1.96 19.07
CA ALA A 77 -5.48 -3.02 18.08
C ALA A 77 -4.08 -2.89 17.43
N ALA A 78 -3.32 -1.87 17.80
CA ALA A 78 -2.00 -1.60 17.23
C ALA A 78 -0.99 -2.68 17.62
N LYS A 79 -0.26 -3.20 16.63
CA LYS A 79 0.79 -4.22 16.85
C LYS A 79 2.15 -3.65 17.20
N GLY A 80 2.35 -2.36 16.98
CA GLY A 80 3.59 -1.66 17.28
C GLY A 80 3.30 -0.22 17.72
N PRO A 81 4.23 0.41 18.43
CA PRO A 81 4.04 1.71 19.07
C PRO A 81 3.79 2.85 18.07
N ASP A 82 4.18 2.68 16.82
CA ASP A 82 4.01 3.67 15.76
C ASP A 82 3.01 3.24 14.67
N SER A 83 2.24 2.17 14.90
CA SER A 83 1.33 1.62 13.88
C SER A 83 0.28 2.64 13.43
N VAL A 84 -0.35 3.32 14.38
CA VAL A 84 -1.40 4.34 14.12
C VAL A 84 -0.80 5.54 13.39
N SER A 85 0.27 6.12 13.94
CA SER A 85 0.92 7.31 13.35
C SER A 85 1.54 7.03 11.98
N SER A 86 2.07 5.82 11.77
CA SER A 86 2.62 5.38 10.50
C SER A 86 1.53 5.21 9.43
N GLN A 87 0.38 4.62 9.79
CA GLN A 87 -0.76 4.53 8.88
C GLN A 87 -1.29 5.91 8.52
N ASP A 88 -1.44 6.82 9.49
CA ASP A 88 -1.92 8.19 9.25
C ASP A 88 -0.96 8.96 8.34
N ALA A 89 0.35 8.87 8.57
CA ALA A 89 1.35 9.47 7.70
C ALA A 89 1.26 8.95 6.27
N TYR A 90 1.03 7.65 6.09
CA TYR A 90 0.88 7.02 4.78
C TYR A 90 -0.40 7.47 4.07
N HIS A 91 -1.55 7.43 4.75
CA HIS A 91 -2.82 7.87 4.17
C HIS A 91 -2.74 9.34 3.77
N THR A 92 -2.22 10.20 4.66
CA THR A 92 -2.00 11.62 4.36
C THR A 92 -1.06 11.82 3.16
N ALA A 93 0.00 11.03 3.04
CA ALA A 93 0.90 11.10 1.89
C ALA A 93 0.20 10.69 0.60
N LEU A 94 -0.56 9.60 0.60
CA LEU A 94 -1.34 9.15 -0.57
C LEU A 94 -2.35 10.21 -1.01
N GLU A 95 -3.15 10.76 -0.09
CA GLU A 95 -4.16 11.78 -0.40
C GLU A 95 -3.54 13.06 -0.99
N ASN A 96 -2.38 13.49 -0.48
CA ASN A 96 -1.73 14.70 -1.00
C ASN A 96 -0.99 14.45 -2.32
N TYR A 97 -0.27 13.33 -2.44
CA TYR A 97 0.52 13.03 -3.64
C TYR A 97 -0.33 12.59 -4.82
N CYS A 98 -1.38 11.82 -4.55
CA CYS A 98 -2.30 11.31 -5.56
C CYS A 98 -3.61 12.10 -5.62
N ALA A 99 -3.61 13.38 -5.24
CA ALA A 99 -4.81 14.21 -5.21
C ALA A 99 -5.59 14.16 -6.53
N GLY A 100 -6.90 13.86 -6.44
CA GLY A 100 -7.79 13.70 -7.59
C GLY A 100 -7.62 12.38 -8.37
N ARG A 101 -6.63 11.54 -8.02
CA ARG A 101 -6.37 10.25 -8.69
C ARG A 101 -6.62 9.05 -7.79
N LEU A 102 -6.63 9.25 -6.47
CA LEU A 102 -6.86 8.21 -5.49
C LEU A 102 -7.84 8.71 -4.43
N GLN A 103 -8.73 7.84 -3.99
CA GLN A 103 -9.67 8.06 -2.88
C GLN A 103 -9.46 6.96 -1.84
N ILE A 104 -9.30 7.34 -0.57
CA ILE A 104 -9.29 6.40 0.56
C ILE A 104 -10.71 6.31 1.12
N ILE A 105 -11.24 5.10 1.20
CA ILE A 105 -12.55 4.79 1.75
C ILE A 105 -12.34 3.97 3.01
N LYS A 106 -12.77 4.51 4.16
CA LYS A 106 -12.45 3.94 5.47
C LYS A 106 -13.65 3.21 6.07
N GLY A 107 -13.45 1.94 6.38
CA GLY A 107 -14.22 1.22 7.38
C GLY A 107 -13.74 1.54 8.79
N TYR A 108 -14.04 0.67 9.75
CA TYR A 108 -13.61 0.84 11.13
C TYR A 108 -13.17 -0.48 11.77
N PHE A 109 -12.39 -0.38 12.85
CA PHE A 109 -12.04 -1.49 13.70
C PHE A 109 -13.04 -1.65 14.83
N SER A 110 -13.57 -2.88 14.99
CA SER A 110 -14.33 -3.30 16.16
C SER A 110 -13.42 -4.08 17.11
N VAL A 111 -13.41 -3.69 18.37
CA VAL A 111 -12.71 -4.40 19.44
C VAL A 111 -13.76 -4.82 20.46
N SER A 112 -13.90 -6.12 20.68
CA SER A 112 -14.91 -6.66 21.59
C SER A 112 -14.35 -7.83 22.41
N GLN A 113 -14.88 -8.00 23.62
CA GLN A 113 -14.65 -9.21 24.41
C GLN A 113 -15.68 -10.27 24.02
N VAL A 114 -15.21 -11.45 23.65
CA VAL A 114 -16.08 -12.56 23.27
C VAL A 114 -15.62 -13.86 23.94
N ARG A 115 -16.56 -14.77 24.20
CA ARG A 115 -16.23 -16.12 24.64
C ARG A 115 -16.08 -17.04 23.43
N ALA A 116 -14.88 -17.54 23.19
CA ALA A 116 -14.56 -18.45 22.09
C ALA A 116 -14.18 -19.84 22.61
N PRO A 117 -14.47 -20.91 21.83
CA PRO A 117 -14.02 -22.25 22.18
C PRO A 117 -12.49 -22.34 22.06
N LYS A 118 -11.86 -22.87 23.11
CA LYS A 118 -10.42 -23.14 23.15
C LYS A 118 -10.12 -24.41 22.35
N VAL A 119 -9.10 -24.38 21.51
CA VAL A 119 -8.65 -25.58 20.80
C VAL A 119 -8.12 -26.60 21.81
N ASP A 120 -8.66 -27.82 21.76
CA ASP A 120 -8.18 -28.93 22.59
C ASP A 120 -6.99 -29.57 21.84
N HIS A 121 -5.78 -29.26 22.29
CA HIS A 121 -4.56 -29.79 21.66
C HIS A 121 -4.36 -31.30 21.88
N ALA A 122 -4.99 -31.88 22.91
CA ALA A 122 -4.96 -33.32 23.14
C ALA A 122 -5.97 -34.07 22.24
N ASN A 123 -7.01 -33.37 21.78
CA ASN A 123 -7.99 -33.90 20.83
C ASN A 123 -8.41 -32.83 19.81
N PRO A 124 -7.58 -32.58 18.75
CA PRO A 124 -7.85 -31.55 17.75
C PRO A 124 -9.15 -31.76 16.96
N SER A 125 -9.69 -32.97 16.92
CA SER A 125 -10.94 -33.31 16.23
C SER A 125 -12.19 -33.03 17.09
N LYS A 126 -12.04 -32.64 18.35
CA LYS A 126 -13.14 -32.34 19.25
C LYS A 126 -13.96 -31.18 18.76
N TRP A 127 -15.26 -31.35 18.69
CA TRP A 127 -16.17 -30.31 18.20
C TRP A 127 -16.07 -29.04 19.05
N PRO A 128 -16.01 -27.84 18.45
CA PRO A 128 -15.88 -26.56 19.17
C PRO A 128 -16.93 -26.36 20.27
N ARG A 129 -18.17 -26.88 20.06
CA ARG A 129 -19.25 -26.80 21.05
C ARG A 129 -18.99 -27.60 22.34
N HIS A 130 -18.08 -28.58 22.32
CA HIS A 130 -17.70 -29.40 23.45
C HIS A 130 -16.40 -28.98 24.13
N CYS A 131 -15.74 -27.94 23.56
CA CYS A 131 -14.51 -27.39 24.10
C CYS A 131 -14.78 -26.40 25.24
N GLU A 132 -13.80 -26.24 26.11
CA GLU A 132 -13.77 -25.16 27.10
C GLU A 132 -13.91 -23.80 26.37
N ARG A 133 -14.66 -22.86 26.96
CA ARG A 133 -14.80 -21.51 26.42
C ARG A 133 -13.99 -20.53 27.26
N VAL A 134 -13.14 -19.75 26.59
CA VAL A 134 -12.28 -18.72 27.18
C VAL A 134 -12.69 -17.36 26.67
N GLU A 135 -12.48 -16.32 27.48
CA GLU A 135 -12.67 -14.94 27.06
C GLU A 135 -11.44 -14.49 26.27
N ILE A 136 -11.69 -13.89 25.10
CA ILE A 136 -10.67 -13.35 24.22
C ILE A 136 -11.05 -11.95 23.74
N TRP A 137 -10.04 -11.17 23.41
CA TRP A 137 -10.23 -9.97 22.61
C TRP A 137 -10.39 -10.34 21.14
N LYS A 138 -11.52 -9.95 20.55
CA LYS A 138 -11.76 -10.09 19.12
C LYS A 138 -11.55 -8.73 18.43
N PHE A 139 -10.67 -8.73 17.44
CA PHE A 139 -10.37 -7.59 16.60
C PHE A 139 -10.92 -7.88 15.22
N GLU A 140 -11.81 -7.05 14.72
CA GLU A 140 -12.41 -7.24 13.40
C GLU A 140 -12.41 -5.92 12.64
N GLU A 141 -11.96 -5.98 11.41
CA GLU A 141 -12.23 -4.94 10.44
C GLU A 141 -13.69 -5.05 9.97
N LYS A 142 -14.34 -3.93 9.78
CA LYS A 142 -15.75 -3.85 9.38
C LYS A 142 -15.92 -2.88 8.21
N GLN A 143 -16.80 -3.24 7.28
CA GLN A 143 -17.30 -2.45 6.16
C GLN A 143 -16.40 -2.37 4.93
N SER A 144 -15.09 -2.58 4.99
CA SER A 144 -14.18 -2.37 3.85
C SER A 144 -14.58 -3.21 2.65
N ASP A 145 -14.76 -4.53 2.83
CA ASP A 145 -15.07 -5.46 1.75
C ASP A 145 -16.45 -5.20 1.16
N VAL A 146 -17.42 -4.90 2.04
CA VAL A 146 -18.78 -4.53 1.62
C VAL A 146 -18.77 -3.23 0.82
N GLN A 147 -18.02 -2.22 1.27
CA GLN A 147 -17.87 -0.96 0.54
C GLN A 147 -17.17 -1.17 -0.80
N LEU A 148 -16.11 -2.00 -0.84
CA LEU A 148 -15.43 -2.33 -2.09
C LEU A 148 -16.39 -2.98 -3.08
N ALA A 149 -17.12 -4.00 -2.65
CA ALA A 149 -18.11 -4.71 -3.46
C ALA A 149 -19.19 -3.77 -4.02
N LEU A 150 -19.75 -2.92 -3.15
CA LEU A 150 -20.80 -1.97 -3.52
C LEU A 150 -20.29 -0.91 -4.50
N HIS A 151 -19.10 -0.33 -4.26
CA HIS A 151 -18.52 0.66 -5.17
C HIS A 151 -18.19 0.07 -6.54
N ALA A 152 -17.61 -1.14 -6.59
CA ALA A 152 -17.28 -1.80 -7.85
C ALA A 152 -18.55 -2.13 -8.66
N TYR A 153 -19.56 -2.68 -8.00
CA TYR A 153 -20.84 -2.99 -8.65
C TYR A 153 -21.59 -1.73 -9.11
N HIS A 154 -21.65 -0.70 -8.25
CA HIS A 154 -22.31 0.56 -8.59
C HIS A 154 -21.67 1.22 -9.82
N ASP A 155 -20.36 1.39 -9.82
CA ASP A 155 -19.63 2.03 -10.94
C ASP A 155 -19.79 1.22 -12.25
N ALA A 156 -19.87 -0.12 -12.16
CA ALA A 156 -20.13 -0.97 -13.31
C ALA A 156 -21.56 -0.84 -13.83
N LEU A 157 -22.55 -0.80 -12.92
CA LEU A 157 -23.98 -0.74 -13.28
C LEU A 157 -24.39 0.61 -13.85
N THR A 158 -23.79 1.70 -13.33
CA THR A 158 -24.08 3.08 -13.83
C THR A 158 -23.36 3.40 -15.14
N GLY A 159 -22.48 2.53 -15.61
CA GLY A 159 -21.72 2.74 -16.84
C GLY A 159 -20.58 3.76 -16.67
N ASP A 160 -20.14 4.03 -15.44
CA ASP A 160 -19.03 4.94 -15.16
C ASP A 160 -17.70 4.35 -15.62
N VAL A 161 -17.61 3.02 -15.71
CA VAL A 161 -16.41 2.27 -16.08
C VAL A 161 -16.69 1.27 -17.20
N ASP A 162 -15.68 0.98 -18.03
CA ASP A 162 -15.67 -0.13 -18.97
C ASP A 162 -14.89 -1.33 -18.40
N GLN A 163 -14.07 -1.07 -17.37
CA GLN A 163 -13.29 -2.08 -16.68
C GLN A 163 -13.20 -1.78 -15.18
N VAL A 164 -13.50 -2.78 -14.37
CA VAL A 164 -13.19 -2.83 -12.94
C VAL A 164 -11.97 -3.71 -12.72
N VAL A 165 -11.00 -3.25 -11.93
CA VAL A 165 -9.82 -4.03 -11.55
C VAL A 165 -9.86 -4.22 -10.04
N ILE A 166 -10.00 -5.47 -9.60
CA ILE A 166 -10.06 -5.82 -8.18
C ILE A 166 -8.68 -6.30 -7.72
N ALA A 167 -8.10 -5.62 -6.75
CA ALA A 167 -6.84 -6.03 -6.12
C ALA A 167 -7.14 -6.66 -4.75
N SER A 168 -7.53 -7.91 -4.75
CA SER A 168 -7.82 -8.75 -3.59
C SER A 168 -7.75 -10.23 -3.97
N ASN A 169 -7.62 -11.10 -2.96
CA ASN A 169 -7.78 -12.55 -3.08
C ASN A 169 -8.89 -13.06 -2.12
N ASP A 170 -9.75 -12.17 -1.66
CA ASP A 170 -10.84 -12.50 -0.74
C ASP A 170 -12.08 -13.01 -1.51
N THR A 171 -12.51 -14.21 -1.17
CA THR A 171 -13.67 -14.87 -1.79
C THR A 171 -15.00 -14.19 -1.48
N ASP A 172 -15.09 -13.37 -0.44
CA ASP A 172 -16.30 -12.63 -0.10
C ASP A 172 -16.68 -11.61 -1.18
N LEU A 173 -15.74 -11.29 -2.09
CA LEU A 173 -16.00 -10.46 -3.28
C LEU A 173 -16.61 -11.22 -4.46
N ALA A 174 -16.60 -12.57 -4.45
CA ALA A 174 -17.12 -13.37 -5.56
C ALA A 174 -18.58 -13.05 -5.93
N PRO A 175 -19.51 -12.84 -4.98
CA PRO A 175 -20.89 -12.47 -5.32
C PRO A 175 -20.99 -11.14 -6.09
N ALA A 176 -20.18 -10.13 -5.71
CA ALA A 176 -20.17 -8.85 -6.42
C ALA A 176 -19.63 -8.98 -7.84
N LEU A 177 -18.55 -9.75 -8.05
CA LEU A 177 -18.01 -10.03 -9.39
C LEU A 177 -19.01 -10.80 -10.25
N GLN A 178 -19.72 -11.78 -9.68
CA GLN A 178 -20.79 -12.49 -10.38
C GLN A 178 -21.88 -11.52 -10.84
N MET A 179 -22.34 -10.64 -9.95
CA MET A 179 -23.38 -9.64 -10.28
C MET A 179 -22.92 -8.66 -11.38
N ILE A 180 -21.65 -8.24 -11.37
CA ILE A 180 -21.09 -7.40 -12.43
C ILE A 180 -21.15 -8.13 -13.76
N ARG A 181 -20.74 -9.39 -13.81
CA ARG A 181 -20.77 -10.21 -15.03
C ARG A 181 -22.16 -10.47 -15.56
N ASP A 182 -23.11 -10.73 -14.68
CA ASP A 182 -24.48 -11.09 -15.05
C ASP A 182 -25.30 -9.88 -15.55
N ASN A 183 -24.99 -8.68 -15.03
CA ASN A 183 -25.80 -7.49 -15.26
C ASN A 183 -25.12 -6.42 -16.15
N THR A 184 -23.84 -6.61 -16.52
CA THR A 184 -23.08 -5.62 -17.28
C THR A 184 -22.15 -6.27 -18.32
N ASN A 185 -21.63 -5.44 -19.23
CA ASN A 185 -20.58 -5.86 -20.18
C ASN A 185 -19.19 -5.36 -19.74
N VAL A 186 -19.03 -5.00 -18.47
CA VAL A 186 -17.78 -4.47 -17.91
C VAL A 186 -16.72 -5.56 -17.84
N VAL A 187 -15.52 -5.24 -18.26
CA VAL A 187 -14.36 -6.14 -18.11
C VAL A 187 -13.96 -6.22 -16.64
N VAL A 188 -13.84 -7.42 -16.11
CA VAL A 188 -13.37 -7.66 -14.74
C VAL A 188 -11.91 -8.11 -14.79
N GLY A 189 -11.02 -7.33 -14.23
CA GLY A 189 -9.62 -7.69 -14.00
C GLY A 189 -9.39 -8.08 -12.53
N LEU A 190 -8.59 -9.11 -12.31
CA LEU A 190 -8.19 -9.55 -10.97
C LEU A 190 -6.67 -9.39 -10.80
N VAL A 191 -6.27 -8.76 -9.72
CA VAL A 191 -4.86 -8.68 -9.30
C VAL A 191 -4.73 -9.34 -7.94
N ASN A 192 -4.03 -10.47 -7.89
CA ASN A 192 -3.74 -11.15 -6.62
C ASN A 192 -2.63 -10.39 -5.89
N PRO A 193 -2.91 -9.77 -4.74
CA PRO A 193 -1.93 -8.95 -4.03
C PRO A 193 -0.97 -9.82 -3.22
N THR A 194 -0.08 -10.51 -3.90
CA THR A 194 0.98 -11.33 -3.29
C THR A 194 2.29 -11.17 -4.06
N CYS A 195 3.41 -11.25 -3.32
CA CYS A 195 4.75 -11.40 -3.90
C CYS A 195 5.23 -12.86 -3.87
N ASP A 196 4.48 -13.74 -3.22
CA ASP A 196 4.81 -15.16 -3.13
C ASP A 196 4.11 -15.96 -4.24
N HIS A 197 4.89 -16.45 -5.20
CA HIS A 197 4.40 -17.28 -6.31
C HIS A 197 3.72 -18.59 -5.87
N ARG A 198 3.91 -19.02 -4.61
CA ARG A 198 3.26 -20.21 -4.04
C ARG A 198 1.85 -19.93 -3.51
N ARG A 199 1.41 -18.67 -3.53
CA ARG A 199 0.06 -18.26 -3.13
C ARG A 199 -0.78 -17.92 -4.37
N PRO A 200 -1.40 -18.91 -5.01
CA PRO A 200 -2.18 -18.68 -6.22
C PRO A 200 -3.41 -17.83 -5.92
N PRO A 201 -3.95 -17.15 -6.93
CA PRO A 201 -5.24 -16.51 -6.82
C PRO A 201 -6.34 -17.53 -6.61
N ASN A 202 -7.39 -17.13 -5.88
CA ASN A 202 -8.52 -18.01 -5.61
C ASN A 202 -9.27 -18.37 -6.89
N THR A 203 -9.53 -19.66 -7.09
CA THR A 203 -10.13 -20.17 -8.33
C THR A 203 -11.51 -19.58 -8.61
N SER A 204 -12.34 -19.33 -7.58
CA SER A 204 -13.65 -18.73 -7.78
C SER A 204 -13.57 -17.29 -8.31
N LEU A 205 -12.58 -16.50 -7.87
CA LEU A 205 -12.35 -15.15 -8.38
C LEU A 205 -11.78 -15.17 -9.79
N VAL A 206 -10.85 -16.10 -10.08
CA VAL A 206 -10.28 -16.29 -11.42
C VAL A 206 -11.36 -16.62 -12.45
N GLN A 207 -12.29 -17.51 -12.12
CA GLN A 207 -13.41 -17.89 -13.00
C GLN A 207 -14.36 -16.73 -13.30
N LEU A 208 -14.43 -15.74 -12.40
CA LEU A 208 -15.26 -14.54 -12.55
C LEU A 208 -14.52 -13.38 -13.22
N SER A 209 -13.21 -13.47 -13.41
CA SER A 209 -12.40 -12.44 -14.06
C SER A 209 -12.22 -12.71 -15.56
N HIS A 210 -12.00 -11.65 -16.34
CA HIS A 210 -11.66 -11.75 -17.77
C HIS A 210 -10.14 -11.87 -17.97
N TRP A 211 -9.37 -11.34 -17.02
CA TRP A 211 -7.93 -11.52 -16.93
C TRP A 211 -7.48 -11.51 -15.48
N THR A 212 -6.36 -12.18 -15.21
CA THR A 212 -5.80 -12.28 -13.86
C THR A 212 -4.32 -11.99 -13.86
N ARG A 213 -3.87 -11.13 -12.96
CA ARG A 213 -2.47 -10.95 -12.58
C ARG A 213 -2.20 -11.76 -11.32
N GLU A 214 -1.41 -12.82 -11.44
CA GLU A 214 -1.25 -13.82 -10.36
C GLU A 214 -0.41 -13.33 -9.18
N HIS A 215 0.53 -12.39 -9.40
CA HIS A 215 1.40 -11.84 -8.36
C HIS A 215 1.93 -10.45 -8.75
N ILE A 216 2.45 -9.74 -7.78
CA ILE A 216 3.14 -8.45 -7.94
C ILE A 216 4.60 -8.65 -7.54
N SER A 217 5.53 -8.32 -8.41
CA SER A 217 6.96 -8.48 -8.15
C SER A 217 7.51 -7.39 -7.21
N GLU A 218 8.57 -7.71 -6.48
CA GLU A 218 9.28 -6.70 -5.67
C GLU A 218 9.83 -5.55 -6.52
N ARG A 219 10.20 -5.81 -7.79
CA ARG A 219 10.65 -4.79 -8.73
C ARG A 219 9.55 -3.77 -9.01
N GLU A 220 8.32 -4.21 -9.23
CA GLU A 220 7.16 -3.34 -9.45
C GLU A 220 6.84 -2.52 -8.20
N LEU A 221 6.89 -3.14 -7.01
CA LEU A 221 6.71 -2.43 -5.74
C LEU A 221 7.81 -1.39 -5.50
N ALA A 222 9.08 -1.73 -5.80
CA ALA A 222 10.20 -0.81 -5.67
C ALA A 222 10.08 0.40 -6.62
N ALA A 223 9.64 0.17 -7.86
CA ALA A 223 9.46 1.21 -8.86
C ALA A 223 8.30 2.18 -8.56
N ALA A 224 7.34 1.75 -7.73
CA ALA A 224 6.12 2.51 -7.43
C ALA A 224 6.12 3.11 -6.01
N GLN A 225 7.26 3.49 -5.45
CA GLN A 225 7.30 4.10 -4.12
C GLN A 225 6.94 5.59 -4.18
N LEU A 226 6.26 6.10 -3.13
CA LEU A 226 6.10 7.53 -2.91
C LEU A 226 7.46 8.20 -2.65
N PRO A 227 7.62 9.50 -2.95
CA PRO A 227 8.77 10.27 -2.47
C PRO A 227 8.92 10.17 -0.96
N ARG A 228 10.14 10.10 -0.45
CA ARG A 228 10.43 10.00 1.00
C ARG A 228 9.85 11.17 1.81
N VAL A 229 9.71 12.31 1.15
CA VAL A 229 9.11 13.55 1.66
C VAL A 229 8.00 13.97 0.71
N VAL A 230 6.77 13.94 1.17
CA VAL A 230 5.60 14.36 0.38
C VAL A 230 5.12 15.72 0.89
N PRO A 231 5.13 16.77 0.05
CA PRO A 231 4.58 18.07 0.40
C PRO A 231 3.07 17.99 0.69
N ARG A 232 2.60 18.81 1.64
CA ARG A 232 1.17 19.01 1.91
C ARG A 232 0.89 20.50 2.14
N LYS A 233 -0.37 20.90 2.20
CA LYS A 233 -0.75 22.32 2.37
C LYS A 233 -0.03 23.01 3.55
N ARG A 234 0.20 22.28 4.64
CA ARG A 234 0.99 22.76 5.78
C ARG A 234 1.97 21.68 6.21
N GLY A 235 3.26 21.88 5.94
CA GLY A 235 4.34 20.96 6.27
C GLY A 235 4.53 19.82 5.26
N VAL A 236 4.98 18.67 5.73
CA VAL A 236 5.30 17.50 4.92
C VAL A 236 4.82 16.22 5.57
N SER A 237 4.49 15.20 4.76
CA SER A 237 4.36 13.82 5.22
C SER A 237 5.67 13.10 4.96
N LEU A 238 6.18 12.39 5.96
CA LEU A 238 7.47 11.70 5.89
C LEU A 238 7.23 10.19 5.94
N LYS A 239 8.03 9.44 5.16
CA LYS A 239 8.07 7.98 5.31
C LYS A 239 8.42 7.65 6.77
N PRO A 240 7.63 6.81 7.48
CA PRO A 240 7.92 6.41 8.85
C PRO A 240 9.30 5.79 8.99
N THR A 241 10.04 6.12 10.05
CA THR A 241 11.39 5.60 10.27
C THR A 241 11.41 4.09 10.40
N SER A 242 10.41 3.50 11.03
CA SER A 242 10.22 2.05 11.17
C SER A 242 10.01 1.30 9.84
N TRP A 243 9.80 2.00 8.74
CA TRP A 243 9.60 1.42 7.40
C TRP A 243 10.86 1.43 6.54
N TYR A 244 11.98 1.89 7.07
CA TYR A 244 13.29 1.78 6.43
C TYR A 244 13.95 0.43 6.76
N ALA A 245 14.92 0.04 5.96
CA ALA A 245 15.63 -1.22 6.14
C ALA A 245 16.41 -1.27 7.47
N ARG A 246 17.05 -0.16 7.85
CA ARG A 246 17.89 -0.01 9.04
C ARG A 246 17.39 1.18 9.89
N PRO A 247 16.22 1.05 10.57
CA PRO A 247 15.71 2.11 11.44
C PRO A 247 16.61 2.39 12.64
N ASP A 248 17.43 1.41 13.04
CA ASP A 248 18.46 1.51 14.06
C ASP A 248 19.55 2.51 13.69
N LEU A 249 19.99 2.54 12.45
CA LEU A 249 20.99 3.48 11.93
C LEU A 249 20.39 4.84 11.58
N LEU A 250 19.16 4.84 11.05
CA LEU A 250 18.47 6.06 10.66
C LEU A 250 18.10 6.94 11.86
N THR A 251 17.65 6.34 12.97
CA THR A 251 17.15 7.10 14.13
C THR A 251 18.19 8.04 14.72
N PRO A 252 19.43 7.59 15.07
CA PRO A 252 20.45 8.50 15.60
C PRO A 252 20.87 9.57 14.58
N ALA A 253 21.03 9.20 13.32
CA ALA A 253 21.38 10.15 12.27
C ALA A 253 20.29 11.22 12.08
N LEU A 254 19.01 10.84 12.15
CA LEU A 254 17.88 11.77 12.05
C LEU A 254 17.78 12.71 13.26
N ILE A 255 18.07 12.23 14.47
CA ILE A 255 18.12 13.09 15.68
C ILE A 255 19.20 14.15 15.48
N LEU A 256 20.40 13.75 15.06
CA LEU A 256 21.49 14.67 14.84
C LEU A 256 21.21 15.66 13.71
N ALA A 257 20.72 15.19 12.58
CA ALA A 257 20.31 16.04 11.45
C ALA A 257 19.19 17.03 11.83
N THR A 258 18.26 16.62 12.71
CA THR A 258 17.18 17.52 13.18
C THR A 258 17.73 18.64 14.03
N LYS A 259 18.74 18.39 14.87
CA LYS A 259 19.44 19.44 15.66
C LYS A 259 20.10 20.46 14.74
N VAL A 260 20.72 20.00 13.67
CA VAL A 260 21.43 20.85 12.70
C VAL A 260 20.47 21.63 11.78
N ARG A 261 19.37 21.01 11.35
CA ARG A 261 18.45 21.58 10.34
C ARG A 261 17.20 22.24 10.95
N GLY A 262 17.05 22.23 12.27
CA GLY A 262 15.96 22.89 13.01
C GLY A 262 14.62 22.19 12.95
N SER A 263 14.39 21.23 12.03
CA SER A 263 13.16 20.46 11.97
C SER A 263 13.35 19.07 11.35
N LYS A 264 12.50 18.13 11.72
CA LYS A 264 12.51 16.77 11.17
C LYS A 264 12.30 16.77 9.65
N GLY A 265 11.43 17.65 9.12
CA GLY A 265 11.19 17.79 7.69
C GLY A 265 12.43 18.28 6.92
N ALA A 266 13.11 19.31 7.43
CA ALA A 266 14.35 19.82 6.84
C ALA A 266 15.48 18.78 6.94
N ALA A 267 15.57 18.04 8.05
CA ALA A 267 16.52 16.94 8.21
C ALA A 267 16.30 15.84 7.17
N PHE A 268 15.07 15.39 6.98
CA PHE A 268 14.75 14.38 5.96
C PHE A 268 15.00 14.88 4.54
N LYS A 269 14.69 16.14 4.25
CA LYS A 269 15.00 16.73 2.94
C LYS A 269 16.52 16.68 2.68
N TRP A 270 17.32 17.12 3.65
CA TRP A 270 18.79 17.06 3.54
C TRP A 270 19.30 15.61 3.41
N LEU A 271 18.87 14.71 4.24
CA LEU A 271 19.23 13.28 4.18
C LEU A 271 18.86 12.65 2.82
N SER A 272 17.85 13.17 2.13
CA SER A 272 17.37 12.67 0.83
C SER A 272 18.03 13.37 -0.39
N THR A 273 18.92 14.34 -0.16
CA THR A 273 19.60 15.11 -1.22
C THR A 273 21.06 14.65 -1.32
N PRO A 274 21.61 14.46 -2.54
CA PRO A 274 23.03 14.18 -2.72
C PRO A 274 23.92 15.22 -2.02
N ASN A 275 24.98 14.78 -1.37
CA ASN A 275 25.90 15.64 -0.62
C ASN A 275 27.34 15.49 -1.15
N GLU A 276 27.93 16.57 -1.62
CA GLU A 276 29.29 16.56 -2.19
C GLU A 276 30.35 16.13 -1.18
N HIS A 277 30.20 16.49 0.10
CA HIS A 277 31.11 16.06 1.16
C HIS A 277 31.03 14.55 1.47
N LEU A 278 29.96 13.90 1.03
CA LEU A 278 29.78 12.45 1.06
C LEU A 278 29.97 11.83 -0.35
N ARG A 279 30.87 12.42 -1.15
CA ARG A 279 31.21 11.98 -2.51
C ARG A 279 30.00 11.95 -3.47
N GLY A 280 29.05 12.89 -3.29
CA GLY A 280 27.84 12.97 -4.10
C GLY A 280 26.79 11.91 -3.73
N ALA A 281 27.01 11.08 -2.71
CA ALA A 281 26.04 10.09 -2.26
C ALA A 281 24.85 10.75 -1.53
N VAL A 282 23.69 10.11 -1.59
CA VAL A 282 22.52 10.47 -0.78
C VAL A 282 22.74 9.93 0.64
N PRO A 283 22.81 10.78 1.68
CA PRO A 283 23.07 10.33 3.05
C PRO A 283 22.13 9.21 3.51
N LEU A 284 20.86 9.28 3.13
CA LEU A 284 19.86 8.30 3.51
C LEU A 284 20.13 6.90 2.93
N ASP A 285 20.74 6.82 1.75
CA ASP A 285 21.12 5.54 1.13
C ASP A 285 22.38 4.96 1.81
N LEU A 286 23.28 5.81 2.30
CA LEU A 286 24.43 5.40 3.10
C LEU A 286 24.01 4.79 4.46
N LEU A 287 22.87 5.21 5.02
CA LEU A 287 22.32 4.68 6.27
C LEU A 287 21.78 3.24 6.16
N GLU A 288 21.92 2.59 5.00
CA GLU A 288 21.62 1.16 4.84
C GLU A 288 22.77 0.24 5.30
N SER A 289 23.98 0.80 5.55
CA SER A 289 25.16 0.06 6.06
C SER A 289 25.77 0.75 7.28
N ASP A 290 26.45 -0.03 8.12
CA ASP A 290 27.12 0.49 9.33
C ASP A 290 28.25 1.47 8.98
N GLU A 291 29.04 1.18 7.94
CA GLU A 291 30.11 2.06 7.46
C GLU A 291 29.57 3.37 6.92
N GLY A 292 28.49 3.30 6.12
CA GLY A 292 27.84 4.49 5.58
C GLY A 292 27.21 5.35 6.67
N ALA A 293 26.60 4.72 7.68
CA ALA A 293 26.04 5.42 8.82
C ALA A 293 27.12 6.15 9.64
N ALA A 294 28.25 5.48 9.90
CA ALA A 294 29.40 6.10 10.55
C ALA A 294 29.89 7.33 9.78
N ALA A 295 30.02 7.24 8.47
CA ALA A 295 30.45 8.36 7.63
C ALA A 295 29.47 9.55 7.71
N VAL A 296 28.16 9.32 7.66
CA VAL A 296 27.12 10.36 7.77
C VAL A 296 27.15 11.01 9.15
N ILE A 297 27.24 10.23 10.21
CA ILE A 297 27.26 10.74 11.61
C ILE A 297 28.52 11.55 11.84
N THR A 298 29.71 11.04 11.49
CA THR A 298 30.98 11.76 11.64
C THR A 298 30.95 13.09 10.89
N TYR A 299 30.47 13.10 9.65
CA TYR A 299 30.34 14.35 8.90
C TYR A 299 29.46 15.38 9.60
N MET A 300 28.33 14.97 10.17
CA MET A 300 27.45 15.90 10.90
C MET A 300 28.09 16.38 12.21
N GLU A 301 28.78 15.51 12.95
CA GLU A 301 29.50 15.85 14.19
C GLU A 301 30.63 16.84 13.93
N ASP A 302 31.44 16.62 12.89
CA ASP A 302 32.49 17.52 12.44
C ASP A 302 31.93 18.89 12.05
N TRP A 303 30.78 18.91 11.37
CA TRP A 303 30.12 20.14 11.00
C TRP A 303 29.66 20.93 12.23
N ILE A 304 29.03 20.27 13.19
CA ILE A 304 28.58 20.88 14.47
C ILE A 304 29.77 21.45 15.24
N ALA A 305 30.89 20.71 15.31
CA ALA A 305 32.09 21.15 16.00
C ALA A 305 32.69 22.44 15.39
N LYS A 306 32.63 22.57 14.04
CA LYS A 306 33.11 23.76 13.31
C LYS A 306 32.15 24.95 13.38
N HIS A 307 30.86 24.74 13.68
CA HIS A 307 29.81 25.76 13.64
C HIS A 307 29.01 25.81 14.95
N PRO A 308 29.62 26.07 16.12
CA PRO A 308 28.98 25.95 17.43
C PRO A 308 27.83 26.95 17.69
N LYS A 309 27.63 27.98 16.84
CA LYS A 309 26.61 29.01 16.99
C LYS A 309 25.59 29.11 15.84
N SER A 310 25.74 28.33 14.78
CA SER A 310 24.80 28.36 13.65
C SER A 310 23.93 27.11 13.65
N GLY A 311 22.66 27.28 13.98
CA GLY A 311 21.69 26.17 13.97
C GLY A 311 21.24 25.70 12.57
N ASN A 312 21.82 26.20 11.49
CA ASN A 312 21.44 25.82 10.12
C ASN A 312 22.64 25.48 9.25
N MET A 313 22.64 24.29 8.72
CA MET A 313 23.53 23.78 7.68
C MET A 313 22.92 24.17 6.30
N GLU A 314 23.68 24.73 5.40
CA GLU A 314 23.27 24.98 4.01
C GLU A 314 23.13 23.69 3.19
#